data_e8d303b17b585694ec3e7c3f5c4417df
#
_entry.id   e8d303b17b585694ec3e7c3f5c4417df
#
_cell.length_a   1.000
_cell.length_b   1.000
_cell.length_c   1.000
_cell.angle_alpha   90.00
_cell.angle_beta   90.00
_cell.angle_gamma   90.00
#
_symmetry.space_group_name_H-M   'P 1'
#
loop_
_entity.id
_entity.type
_entity.pdbx_description
1 polymer ?
#
loop_
_entity_poly.entity_id
_entity_poly.type
_entity_poly.pdbx_seq_one_letter_code
_entity_poly.pdbx_strand_id
1 'polypeptide(L)'
;VARLWIFSDIHAEFRRGKAPIRGLTPPERADIAVIAGDVDHARHAVATTRRLVGPRLPIIMVAGNHEHYGALQTVPRGISLMKQAAALEDGNTFVLENDVVEIPVRGEGVRFIGSTLWVDFRLFGEPGRHAEYGRRGLSDFSEIISEDPSLFAIRPVDMMRWFSASRAFIKRELGRRHDGPTVVVTHHCPSIRSVAQRYLKDPMTPCFASNCDDLLDLGADLWVHGHTHDSFDYQASRTRVICNPHGYVSGGKLENRSFNPALAVDVGQSP
;
A
#
# COMPACT_ATOMS: atom_id res chain seq x y z
N VAL A 1 -5.10 18.39 -14.13
CA VAL A 1 -4.08 17.94 -13.16
C VAL A 1 -4.70 17.76 -11.79
N ALA A 2 -4.57 16.59 -11.19
CA ALA A 2 -4.96 16.28 -9.81
C ALA A 2 -3.72 16.23 -8.90
N ARG A 3 -3.82 16.80 -7.69
CA ARG A 3 -2.74 16.84 -6.70
C ARG A 3 -2.98 15.83 -5.61
N LEU A 4 -2.14 14.80 -5.53
CA LEU A 4 -2.26 13.67 -4.63
C LEU A 4 -1.32 13.82 -3.43
N TRP A 5 -1.85 13.78 -2.20
CA TRP A 5 -1.06 13.69 -0.97
C TRP A 5 -0.79 12.23 -0.63
N ILE A 6 0.48 11.83 -0.54
CA ILE A 6 0.90 10.43 -0.52
C ILE A 6 1.66 10.09 0.76
N PHE A 7 1.23 9.03 1.46
CA PHE A 7 1.97 8.44 2.57
C PHE A 7 1.55 6.98 2.85
N SER A 8 2.33 6.26 3.68
CA SER A 8 2.06 4.90 4.13
C SER A 8 2.76 4.58 5.44
N ASP A 9 2.59 3.37 5.94
CA ASP A 9 3.36 2.78 7.05
C ASP A 9 3.37 3.64 8.32
N ILE A 10 2.20 4.12 8.71
CA ILE A 10 1.99 4.97 9.89
C ILE A 10 2.16 4.19 11.18
N HIS A 11 1.76 2.91 11.19
CA HIS A 11 1.86 1.99 12.31
C HIS A 11 1.29 2.57 13.61
N ALA A 12 0.06 3.07 13.55
CA ALA A 12 -0.62 3.68 14.69
C ALA A 12 -0.90 2.67 15.81
N GLU A 13 -0.97 1.38 15.51
CA GLU A 13 -1.10 0.29 16.47
C GLU A 13 0.02 0.27 17.51
N PHE A 14 1.23 0.70 17.15
CA PHE A 14 2.36 0.84 18.08
C PHE A 14 2.43 2.21 18.77
N ARG A 15 1.51 3.11 18.45
CA ARG A 15 1.55 4.51 18.90
C ARG A 15 0.44 4.89 19.89
N ARG A 16 -0.38 3.93 20.34
CA ARG A 16 -1.49 4.21 21.27
C ARG A 16 -1.02 4.99 22.49
N GLY A 17 -1.65 6.15 22.74
CA GLY A 17 -1.25 7.07 23.81
C GLY A 17 -0.01 7.93 23.54
N LYS A 18 0.59 7.88 22.34
CA LYS A 18 1.72 8.72 21.95
C LYS A 18 1.26 9.95 21.15
N ALA A 19 2.15 10.96 21.07
CA ALA A 19 1.87 12.21 20.38
C ALA A 19 1.49 12.02 18.89
N PRO A 20 0.69 12.94 18.32
CA PRO A 20 0.40 12.96 16.88
C PRO A 20 1.67 12.97 16.04
N ILE A 21 1.56 12.50 14.79
CA ILE A 21 2.66 12.57 13.83
C ILE A 21 2.87 14.03 13.46
N ARG A 22 4.05 14.56 13.84
CA ARG A 22 4.38 15.97 13.58
C ARG A 22 4.40 16.25 12.08
N GLY A 23 3.72 17.32 11.66
CA GLY A 23 3.72 17.80 10.28
C GLY A 23 2.88 17.00 9.31
N LEU A 24 2.22 15.91 9.73
CA LEU A 24 1.28 15.17 8.89
C LEU A 24 -0.04 15.96 8.84
N THR A 25 -0.08 16.90 7.94
CA THR A 25 -1.26 17.72 7.63
C THR A 25 -1.43 17.81 6.12
N PRO A 26 -2.67 17.85 5.62
CA PRO A 26 -2.89 17.97 4.19
C PRO A 26 -2.14 19.15 3.59
N PRO A 27 -1.34 18.93 2.52
CA PRO A 27 -0.70 20.03 1.81
C PRO A 27 -1.75 20.97 1.21
N GLU A 28 -1.36 22.24 1.07
CA GLU A 28 -2.22 23.21 0.40
C GLU A 28 -2.59 22.70 -1.00
N ARG A 29 -3.88 22.81 -1.37
CA ARG A 29 -4.44 22.36 -2.65
C ARG A 29 -4.33 20.86 -2.95
N ALA A 30 -4.12 20.00 -1.95
CA ALA A 30 -4.31 18.56 -2.16
C ALA A 30 -5.77 18.28 -2.55
N ASP A 31 -5.97 17.48 -3.59
CA ASP A 31 -7.30 17.10 -4.07
C ASP A 31 -7.72 15.73 -3.49
N ILE A 32 -6.77 14.80 -3.31
CA ILE A 32 -7.01 13.43 -2.83
C ILE A 32 -5.85 13.00 -1.93
N ALA A 33 -6.13 12.29 -0.84
CA ALA A 33 -5.12 11.59 -0.06
C ALA A 33 -5.01 10.12 -0.53
N VAL A 34 -3.79 9.65 -0.77
CA VAL A 34 -3.47 8.28 -1.21
C VAL A 34 -2.61 7.59 -0.16
N ILE A 35 -3.15 6.52 0.43
CA ILE A 35 -2.55 5.81 1.55
C ILE A 35 -2.23 4.37 1.15
N ALA A 36 -0.94 4.02 1.11
CA ALA A 36 -0.47 2.73 0.63
C ALA A 36 -0.30 1.70 1.77
N GLY A 37 -1.25 1.62 2.70
CA GLY A 37 -1.34 0.57 3.73
C GLY A 37 -0.54 0.83 5.00
N ASP A 38 -0.62 -0.13 5.92
CA ASP A 38 0.04 -0.15 7.24
C ASP A 38 -0.23 1.10 8.09
N VAL A 39 -1.51 1.46 8.21
CA VAL A 39 -1.94 2.59 9.03
C VAL A 39 -2.24 2.16 10.47
N ASP A 40 -3.03 1.11 10.65
CA ASP A 40 -3.48 0.55 11.95
C ASP A 40 -4.15 -0.81 11.68
N HIS A 41 -4.49 -1.57 12.70
CA HIS A 41 -5.31 -2.78 12.51
C HIS A 41 -6.63 -2.46 11.78
N ALA A 42 -7.13 -3.38 10.94
CA ALA A 42 -8.27 -3.17 10.04
C ALA A 42 -9.49 -2.49 10.67
N ARG A 43 -9.82 -2.85 11.93
CA ARG A 43 -10.93 -2.25 12.69
C ARG A 43 -10.76 -0.76 12.99
N HIS A 44 -9.54 -0.25 12.91
CA HIS A 44 -9.18 1.13 13.27
C HIS A 44 -8.60 1.91 12.08
N ALA A 45 -8.10 1.21 11.06
CA ALA A 45 -7.35 1.80 9.95
C ALA A 45 -8.11 2.96 9.28
N VAL A 46 -9.39 2.78 8.96
CA VAL A 46 -10.21 3.82 8.31
C VAL A 46 -10.40 5.03 9.23
N ALA A 47 -10.81 4.82 10.48
CA ALA A 47 -11.02 5.93 11.44
C ALA A 47 -9.70 6.64 11.77
N THR A 48 -8.58 5.91 11.87
CA THR A 48 -7.25 6.49 12.07
C THR A 48 -6.84 7.32 10.85
N THR A 49 -7.00 6.79 9.64
CA THR A 49 -6.72 7.52 8.39
C THR A 49 -7.56 8.79 8.30
N ARG A 50 -8.88 8.70 8.53
CA ARG A 50 -9.78 9.86 8.49
C ARG A 50 -9.39 10.94 9.50
N ARG A 51 -8.97 10.55 10.71
CA ARG A 51 -8.47 11.48 11.73
C ARG A 51 -7.18 12.19 11.30
N LEU A 52 -6.29 11.51 10.58
CA LEU A 52 -5.04 12.07 10.07
C LEU A 52 -5.28 13.01 8.88
N VAL A 53 -6.14 12.62 7.96
CA VAL A 53 -6.42 13.35 6.71
C VAL A 53 -7.39 14.50 6.95
N GLY A 54 -8.29 14.37 7.94
CA GLY A 54 -9.39 15.32 8.16
C GLY A 54 -10.61 15.02 7.28
N PRO A 55 -11.73 15.74 7.48
CA PRO A 55 -13.03 15.36 6.92
C PRO A 55 -13.25 15.72 5.45
N ARG A 56 -12.39 16.50 4.83
CA ARG A 56 -12.68 17.14 3.53
C ARG A 56 -12.15 16.38 2.31
N LEU A 57 -10.95 15.80 2.42
CA LEU A 57 -10.32 15.15 1.27
C LEU A 57 -10.90 13.75 1.03
N PRO A 58 -11.17 13.38 -0.23
CA PRO A 58 -11.31 12.00 -0.62
C PRO A 58 -10.06 11.19 -0.22
N ILE A 59 -10.28 9.97 0.24
CA ILE A 59 -9.22 9.06 0.64
C ILE A 59 -9.26 7.82 -0.25
N ILE A 60 -8.15 7.52 -0.89
CA ILE A 60 -7.88 6.23 -1.52
C ILE A 60 -6.92 5.48 -0.61
N MET A 61 -7.28 4.29 -0.19
CA MET A 61 -6.41 3.46 0.64
C MET A 61 -6.45 1.98 0.25
N VAL A 62 -5.32 1.32 0.42
CA VAL A 62 -5.21 -0.15 0.38
C VAL A 62 -4.85 -0.65 1.77
N ALA A 63 -5.09 -1.92 2.04
CA ALA A 63 -4.53 -2.55 3.23
C ALA A 63 -3.05 -2.89 3.01
N GLY A 64 -2.26 -2.83 4.07
CA GLY A 64 -0.99 -3.52 4.15
C GLY A 64 -1.13 -4.85 4.92
N ASN A 65 -0.03 -5.46 5.32
CA ASN A 65 -0.07 -6.69 6.12
C ASN A 65 -0.48 -6.41 7.57
N HIS A 66 -0.10 -5.25 8.12
CA HIS A 66 -0.42 -4.90 9.53
C HIS A 66 -1.90 -4.64 9.78
N GLU A 67 -2.68 -4.27 8.76
CA GLU A 67 -4.13 -4.21 8.91
C GLU A 67 -4.73 -5.54 9.36
N HIS A 68 -4.06 -6.67 9.07
CA HIS A 68 -4.52 -8.01 9.39
C HIS A 68 -3.94 -8.59 10.70
N TYR A 69 -3.07 -7.86 11.40
CA TYR A 69 -2.46 -8.30 12.67
C TYR A 69 -3.39 -8.15 13.86
N GLY A 70 -3.12 -8.95 14.91
CA GLY A 70 -3.64 -8.76 16.26
C GLY A 70 -5.16 -8.85 16.45
N ALA A 71 -5.93 -9.20 15.43
CA ALA A 71 -7.38 -9.13 15.45
C ALA A 71 -8.07 -10.50 15.34
N LEU A 72 -7.33 -11.60 15.30
CA LEU A 72 -7.85 -12.96 15.08
C LEU A 72 -8.80 -12.99 13.87
N GLN A 73 -8.41 -12.35 12.77
CA GLN A 73 -9.23 -12.23 11.58
C GLN A 73 -8.43 -12.65 10.33
N THR A 74 -9.13 -13.23 9.36
CA THR A 74 -8.56 -13.56 8.06
C THR A 74 -8.41 -12.30 7.18
N VAL A 75 -7.58 -12.35 6.14
CA VAL A 75 -7.40 -11.24 5.20
C VAL A 75 -8.74 -10.77 4.59
N PRO A 76 -9.61 -11.64 4.04
CA PRO A 76 -10.91 -11.20 3.52
C PRO A 76 -11.80 -10.54 4.58
N ARG A 77 -11.74 -11.03 5.82
CA ARG A 77 -12.51 -10.42 6.91
C ARG A 77 -11.99 -9.03 7.26
N GLY A 78 -10.66 -8.85 7.31
CA GLY A 78 -10.03 -7.54 7.54
C GLY A 78 -10.44 -6.52 6.49
N ILE A 79 -10.33 -6.87 5.21
CA ILE A 79 -10.78 -6.03 4.09
C ILE A 79 -12.27 -5.69 4.20
N SER A 80 -13.13 -6.67 4.52
CA SER A 80 -14.56 -6.43 4.71
C SER A 80 -14.84 -5.42 5.82
N LEU A 81 -14.14 -5.51 6.96
CA LEU A 81 -14.26 -4.56 8.07
C LEU A 81 -13.87 -3.14 7.66
N MET A 82 -12.76 -3.00 6.93
CA MET A 82 -12.32 -1.69 6.42
C MET A 82 -13.33 -1.09 5.44
N LYS A 83 -13.87 -1.89 4.49
CA LYS A 83 -14.89 -1.43 3.54
C LYS A 83 -16.19 -1.04 4.24
N GLN A 84 -16.61 -1.80 5.26
CA GLN A 84 -17.78 -1.45 6.07
C GLN A 84 -17.56 -0.15 6.85
N ALA A 85 -16.39 0.02 7.48
CA ALA A 85 -16.04 1.26 8.18
C ALA A 85 -16.04 2.46 7.23
N ALA A 86 -15.47 2.32 6.04
CA ALA A 86 -15.46 3.37 5.02
C ALA A 86 -16.88 3.77 4.55
N ALA A 87 -17.77 2.78 4.41
CA ALA A 87 -19.17 3.04 4.03
C ALA A 87 -19.98 3.75 5.14
N LEU A 88 -19.58 3.62 6.40
CA LEU A 88 -20.21 4.30 7.55
C LEU A 88 -19.68 5.72 7.76
N GLU A 89 -18.52 6.05 7.22
CA GLU A 89 -18.01 7.43 7.16
C GLU A 89 -18.81 8.23 6.10
N ASP A 90 -18.34 9.34 5.68
CA ASP A 90 -19.00 10.28 4.77
C ASP A 90 -19.10 9.84 3.28
N GLY A 91 -18.84 8.58 2.98
CA GLY A 91 -18.80 8.05 1.61
C GLY A 91 -17.58 8.52 0.78
N ASN A 92 -16.62 9.14 1.41
CA ASN A 92 -15.45 9.77 0.77
C ASN A 92 -14.13 9.03 1.08
N THR A 93 -14.24 7.80 1.59
CA THR A 93 -13.11 6.88 1.83
C THR A 93 -13.29 5.61 1.02
N PHE A 94 -12.34 5.31 0.16
CA PHE A 94 -12.36 4.19 -0.76
C PHE A 94 -11.27 3.19 -0.38
N VAL A 95 -11.66 2.04 0.16
CA VAL A 95 -10.75 0.92 0.47
C VAL A 95 -10.72 -0.02 -0.71
N LEU A 96 -9.55 -0.11 -1.36
CA LEU A 96 -9.38 -0.89 -2.58
C LEU A 96 -8.61 -2.19 -2.28
N GLU A 97 -9.19 -3.32 -2.67
CA GLU A 97 -8.52 -4.61 -2.71
C GLU A 97 -9.00 -5.35 -3.95
N ASN A 98 -8.15 -5.39 -4.97
CA ASN A 98 -8.49 -5.79 -6.32
C ASN A 98 -9.73 -5.02 -6.84
N ASP A 99 -9.73 -3.72 -6.60
CA ASP A 99 -10.82 -2.80 -6.93
C ASP A 99 -10.32 -1.59 -7.72
N VAL A 100 -11.25 -0.96 -8.45
CA VAL A 100 -11.03 0.30 -9.17
C VAL A 100 -12.05 1.33 -8.72
N VAL A 101 -11.61 2.56 -8.55
CA VAL A 101 -12.50 3.71 -8.38
C VAL A 101 -12.02 4.86 -9.28
N GLU A 102 -12.95 5.63 -9.77
CA GLU A 102 -12.69 6.87 -10.50
C GLU A 102 -13.20 8.06 -9.69
N ILE A 103 -12.32 9.02 -9.43
CA ILE A 103 -12.63 10.23 -8.68
C ILE A 103 -12.56 11.43 -9.63
N PRO A 104 -13.64 12.19 -9.78
CA PRO A 104 -13.62 13.39 -10.60
C PRO A 104 -12.85 14.50 -9.88
N VAL A 105 -11.82 15.05 -10.55
CA VAL A 105 -11.01 16.17 -10.08
C VAL A 105 -11.01 17.22 -11.20
N ARG A 106 -11.57 18.39 -10.95
CA ARG A 106 -11.58 19.52 -11.90
C ARG A 106 -12.08 19.16 -13.29
N GLY A 107 -13.06 18.25 -13.38
CA GLY A 107 -13.66 17.83 -14.65
C GLY A 107 -12.97 16.68 -15.36
N GLU A 108 -11.87 16.15 -14.79
CA GLU A 108 -11.14 14.98 -15.28
C GLU A 108 -11.30 13.81 -14.31
N GLY A 109 -11.57 12.60 -14.80
CA GLY A 109 -11.66 11.40 -13.96
C GLY A 109 -10.28 10.83 -13.68
N VAL A 110 -9.87 10.76 -12.42
CA VAL A 110 -8.64 10.08 -12.00
C VAL A 110 -8.97 8.65 -11.61
N ARG A 111 -8.45 7.68 -12.34
CA ARG A 111 -8.66 6.25 -12.08
C ARG A 111 -7.64 5.73 -11.08
N PHE A 112 -8.11 5.12 -10.00
CA PHE A 112 -7.28 4.43 -9.01
C PHE A 112 -7.50 2.92 -9.09
N ILE A 113 -6.43 2.16 -9.23
CA ILE A 113 -6.40 0.68 -9.22
C ILE A 113 -5.69 0.28 -7.94
N GLY A 114 -6.37 -0.39 -7.00
CA GLY A 114 -5.81 -0.67 -5.68
C GLY A 114 -5.80 -2.14 -5.28
N SER A 115 -4.75 -2.54 -4.57
CA SER A 115 -4.57 -3.88 -4.01
C SER A 115 -3.45 -3.89 -2.95
N THR A 116 -3.50 -4.80 -1.98
CA THR A 116 -2.35 -5.10 -1.11
C THR A 116 -1.14 -5.60 -1.90
N LEU A 117 -1.36 -6.27 -3.02
CA LEU A 117 -0.42 -6.94 -3.92
C LEU A 117 0.17 -8.23 -3.32
N TRP A 118 0.70 -8.23 -2.08
CA TRP A 118 1.46 -9.33 -1.49
C TRP A 118 2.73 -9.66 -2.29
N VAL A 119 3.32 -10.87 -2.11
CA VAL A 119 4.55 -11.30 -2.78
C VAL A 119 4.49 -12.73 -3.29
N ASP A 120 5.35 -13.07 -4.27
CA ASP A 120 5.49 -14.42 -4.82
C ASP A 120 6.82 -15.11 -4.43
N PHE A 121 7.68 -14.43 -3.66
CA PHE A 121 9.01 -14.89 -3.23
C PHE A 121 9.98 -15.19 -4.39
N ARG A 122 9.71 -14.73 -5.63
CA ARG A 122 10.47 -15.09 -6.84
C ARG A 122 11.53 -14.07 -7.24
N LEU A 123 11.66 -12.95 -6.53
CA LEU A 123 12.51 -11.82 -6.94
C LEU A 123 13.97 -12.24 -7.25
N PHE A 124 14.51 -13.20 -6.50
CA PHE A 124 15.86 -13.73 -6.69
C PHE A 124 15.91 -15.19 -7.21
N GLY A 125 14.77 -15.70 -7.72
CA GLY A 125 14.61 -17.12 -7.98
C GLY A 125 14.41 -17.92 -6.68
N GLU A 126 14.42 -19.23 -6.75
CA GLU A 126 14.30 -20.15 -5.60
C GLU A 126 13.15 -19.82 -4.62
N PRO A 127 11.88 -19.69 -5.07
CA PRO A 127 10.78 -19.18 -4.26
C PRO A 127 10.53 -20.00 -2.99
N GLY A 128 10.77 -21.31 -3.01
CA GLY A 128 10.62 -22.16 -1.83
C GLY A 128 11.61 -21.82 -0.72
N ARG A 129 12.85 -21.43 -1.07
CA ARG A 129 13.86 -21.00 -0.10
C ARG A 129 13.48 -19.67 0.55
N HIS A 130 13.11 -18.69 -0.26
CA HIS A 130 12.72 -17.37 0.24
C HIS A 130 11.40 -17.41 1.02
N ALA A 131 10.44 -18.21 0.61
CA ALA A 131 9.21 -18.49 1.35
C ALA A 131 9.51 -19.08 2.75
N GLU A 132 10.51 -19.97 2.88
CA GLU A 132 10.90 -20.51 4.17
C GLU A 132 11.64 -19.48 5.04
N TYR A 133 12.45 -18.59 4.46
CA TYR A 133 13.00 -17.45 5.20
C TYR A 133 11.88 -16.55 5.72
N GLY A 134 10.90 -16.19 4.87
CA GLY A 134 9.73 -15.41 5.27
C GLY A 134 8.95 -16.08 6.40
N ARG A 135 8.62 -17.36 6.26
CA ARG A 135 7.89 -18.13 7.27
C ARG A 135 8.55 -18.12 8.65
N ARG A 136 9.88 -18.04 8.71
CA ARG A 136 10.64 -18.00 9.97
C ARG A 136 10.87 -16.60 10.50
N GLY A 137 10.91 -15.60 9.64
CA GLY A 137 11.37 -14.25 9.98
C GLY A 137 10.27 -13.18 10.02
N LEU A 138 9.12 -13.40 9.34
CA LEU A 138 8.04 -12.43 9.30
C LEU A 138 6.93 -12.74 10.30
N SER A 139 6.44 -11.71 10.96
CA SER A 139 5.30 -11.78 11.86
C SER A 139 4.00 -12.17 11.16
N ASP A 140 3.89 -11.92 9.85
CA ASP A 140 2.73 -12.32 9.04
C ASP A 140 2.29 -13.77 9.29
N PHE A 141 3.27 -14.69 9.36
CA PHE A 141 3.03 -16.12 9.53
C PHE A 141 2.70 -16.55 10.96
N SER A 142 2.58 -15.61 11.89
CA SER A 142 2.10 -15.81 13.26
C SER A 142 0.93 -14.90 13.62
N GLU A 143 0.77 -13.76 12.95
CA GLU A 143 -0.23 -12.75 13.30
C GLU A 143 -1.47 -12.77 12.39
N ILE A 144 -1.33 -13.20 11.12
CA ILE A 144 -2.44 -13.24 10.16
C ILE A 144 -3.10 -14.62 10.19
N ILE A 145 -4.40 -14.65 10.52
CA ILE A 145 -5.16 -15.91 10.65
C ILE A 145 -5.45 -16.50 9.26
N SER A 146 -5.29 -17.82 9.17
CA SER A 146 -5.63 -18.56 7.95
C SER A 146 -7.14 -18.64 7.71
N GLU A 147 -7.53 -18.65 6.43
CA GLU A 147 -8.89 -19.00 6.02
C GLU A 147 -9.17 -20.52 6.16
N ASP A 148 -8.13 -21.34 6.19
CA ASP A 148 -8.24 -22.78 6.43
C ASP A 148 -8.35 -23.01 7.96
N PRO A 149 -9.51 -23.52 8.44
CA PRO A 149 -9.74 -23.70 9.88
C PRO A 149 -8.84 -24.76 10.52
N SER A 150 -8.14 -25.58 9.73
CA SER A 150 -7.14 -26.52 10.23
C SER A 150 -5.79 -25.89 10.54
N LEU A 151 -5.59 -24.61 10.17
CA LEU A 151 -4.36 -23.87 10.34
C LEU A 151 -4.60 -22.63 11.20
N PHE A 152 -3.64 -22.35 12.09
CA PHE A 152 -3.71 -21.14 12.91
C PHE A 152 -3.42 -19.88 12.08
N ALA A 153 -2.36 -19.87 11.29
CA ALA A 153 -1.91 -18.71 10.53
C ALA A 153 -1.75 -19.03 9.03
N ILE A 154 -1.64 -17.98 8.23
CA ILE A 154 -1.38 -18.09 6.79
C ILE A 154 -0.06 -18.79 6.50
N ARG A 155 0.06 -19.27 5.28
CA ARG A 155 1.29 -19.88 4.74
C ARG A 155 1.80 -19.06 3.55
N PRO A 156 3.07 -19.22 3.17
CA PRO A 156 3.61 -18.56 1.98
C PRO A 156 2.79 -18.79 0.70
N VAL A 157 2.18 -19.97 0.55
CA VAL A 157 1.31 -20.29 -0.60
C VAL A 157 0.06 -19.42 -0.65
N ASP A 158 -0.45 -18.95 0.49
CA ASP A 158 -1.60 -18.06 0.54
C ASP A 158 -1.22 -16.67 0.03
N MET A 159 -0.05 -16.13 0.43
CA MET A 159 0.50 -14.88 -0.13
C MET A 159 0.74 -14.98 -1.65
N MET A 160 1.34 -16.08 -2.12
CA MET A 160 1.56 -16.32 -3.56
C MET A 160 0.24 -16.36 -4.35
N ARG A 161 -0.82 -16.93 -3.77
CA ARG A 161 -2.15 -16.96 -4.37
C ARG A 161 -2.73 -15.54 -4.48
N TRP A 162 -2.66 -14.76 -3.39
CA TRP A 162 -3.13 -13.37 -3.38
C TRP A 162 -2.32 -12.49 -4.35
N PHE A 163 -0.99 -12.62 -4.35
CA PHE A 163 -0.15 -11.92 -5.32
C PHE A 163 -0.57 -12.23 -6.76
N SER A 164 -0.77 -13.50 -7.10
CA SER A 164 -1.15 -13.91 -8.46
C SER A 164 -2.49 -13.30 -8.87
N ALA A 165 -3.48 -13.28 -7.96
CA ALA A 165 -4.78 -12.67 -8.20
C ALA A 165 -4.67 -11.15 -8.40
N SER A 166 -3.94 -10.46 -7.51
CA SER A 166 -3.75 -9.00 -7.56
C SER A 166 -2.97 -8.58 -8.80
N ARG A 167 -1.89 -9.31 -9.13
CA ARG A 167 -1.10 -9.05 -10.33
C ARG A 167 -1.93 -9.22 -11.61
N ALA A 168 -2.74 -10.28 -11.70
CA ALA A 168 -3.64 -10.51 -12.84
C ALA A 168 -4.72 -9.42 -12.94
N PHE A 169 -5.27 -8.99 -11.80
CA PHE A 169 -6.24 -7.90 -11.72
C PHE A 169 -5.63 -6.60 -12.22
N ILE A 170 -4.49 -6.16 -11.67
CA ILE A 170 -3.82 -4.91 -12.06
C ILE A 170 -3.48 -4.93 -13.56
N LYS A 171 -2.93 -6.06 -14.08
CA LYS A 171 -2.63 -6.22 -15.51
C LYS A 171 -3.86 -6.01 -16.39
N ARG A 172 -4.99 -6.60 -16.00
CA ARG A 172 -6.26 -6.47 -16.73
C ARG A 172 -6.76 -5.04 -16.74
N GLU A 173 -6.73 -4.37 -15.57
CA GLU A 173 -7.21 -3.00 -15.45
C GLU A 173 -6.31 -1.99 -16.16
N LEU A 174 -4.99 -2.17 -16.15
CA LEU A 174 -4.05 -1.35 -16.94
C LEU A 174 -4.25 -1.53 -18.45
N GLY A 175 -4.69 -2.71 -18.89
CA GLY A 175 -5.03 -2.97 -20.29
C GLY A 175 -6.33 -2.32 -20.77
N ARG A 176 -7.16 -1.78 -19.87
CA ARG A 176 -8.40 -1.09 -20.20
C ARG A 176 -8.13 0.37 -20.51
N ARG A 177 -8.65 0.84 -21.67
CA ARG A 177 -8.54 2.27 -22.02
C ARG A 177 -9.19 3.13 -20.93
N HIS A 178 -8.53 4.23 -20.61
CA HIS A 178 -9.03 5.31 -19.76
C HIS A 178 -8.51 6.63 -20.32
N ASP A 179 -9.37 7.63 -20.38
CA ASP A 179 -9.00 8.91 -21.01
C ASP A 179 -8.36 9.91 -20.00
N GLY A 180 -8.44 9.62 -18.68
CA GLY A 180 -7.80 10.38 -17.61
C GLY A 180 -6.55 9.71 -17.04
N PRO A 181 -5.92 10.32 -16.03
CA PRO A 181 -4.76 9.74 -15.37
C PRO A 181 -5.12 8.45 -14.62
N THR A 182 -4.16 7.51 -14.63
CA THR A 182 -4.28 6.23 -13.94
C THR A 182 -3.22 6.11 -12.86
N VAL A 183 -3.65 5.85 -11.64
CA VAL A 183 -2.81 5.66 -10.45
C VAL A 183 -2.98 4.23 -9.93
N VAL A 184 -1.88 3.48 -9.84
CA VAL A 184 -1.88 2.18 -9.16
C VAL A 184 -1.44 2.41 -7.72
N VAL A 185 -2.15 1.80 -6.76
CA VAL A 185 -1.81 1.86 -5.34
C VAL A 185 -1.66 0.44 -4.83
N THR A 186 -0.47 0.09 -4.34
CA THR A 186 -0.22 -1.20 -3.70
C THR A 186 0.43 -0.99 -2.34
N HIS A 187 0.44 -2.01 -1.48
CA HIS A 187 1.25 -1.95 -0.27
C HIS A 187 2.62 -2.55 -0.53
N HIS A 188 2.70 -3.81 -0.96
CA HIS A 188 3.98 -4.45 -1.26
C HIS A 188 4.66 -3.84 -2.48
N CYS A 189 5.97 -3.91 -2.48
CA CYS A 189 6.86 -3.29 -3.44
C CYS A 189 6.80 -3.98 -4.82
N PRO A 190 6.55 -3.25 -5.93
CA PRO A 190 6.38 -3.85 -7.25
C PRO A 190 7.70 -4.14 -7.99
N SER A 191 8.85 -3.65 -7.50
CA SER A 191 10.11 -3.75 -8.23
C SER A 191 11.31 -3.73 -7.28
N ILE A 192 12.37 -4.45 -7.65
CA ILE A 192 13.66 -4.38 -6.95
C ILE A 192 14.24 -2.95 -6.88
N ARG A 193 13.82 -2.07 -7.79
CA ARG A 193 14.24 -0.65 -7.82
C ARG A 193 13.74 0.16 -6.62
N SER A 194 12.72 -0.35 -5.91
CA SER A 194 12.23 0.18 -4.63
C SER A 194 12.80 -0.56 -3.42
N VAL A 195 13.94 -1.22 -3.57
CA VAL A 195 14.67 -1.86 -2.48
C VAL A 195 15.94 -1.09 -2.19
N ALA A 196 16.14 -0.69 -0.93
CA ALA A 196 17.33 0.05 -0.53
C ALA A 196 18.61 -0.77 -0.77
N GLN A 197 19.69 -0.09 -1.16
CA GLN A 197 20.99 -0.70 -1.50
C GLN A 197 21.47 -1.72 -0.47
N ARG A 198 21.25 -1.46 0.82
CA ARG A 198 21.64 -2.34 1.92
C ARG A 198 20.93 -3.70 1.93
N TYR A 199 19.77 -3.80 1.26
CA TYR A 199 18.94 -5.02 1.22
C TYR A 199 18.98 -5.75 -0.13
N LEU A 200 19.66 -5.23 -1.16
CA LEU A 200 19.68 -5.84 -2.51
C LEU A 200 20.20 -7.29 -2.54
N LYS A 201 20.92 -7.72 -1.51
CA LYS A 201 21.43 -9.10 -1.39
C LYS A 201 20.88 -9.84 -0.17
N ASP A 202 19.94 -9.23 0.55
CA ASP A 202 19.33 -9.85 1.72
C ASP A 202 18.37 -10.96 1.27
N PRO A 203 18.51 -12.20 1.81
CA PRO A 203 17.63 -13.30 1.44
C PRO A 203 16.16 -13.08 1.83
N MET A 204 15.87 -12.12 2.69
CA MET A 204 14.51 -11.71 3.05
C MET A 204 13.87 -10.76 2.02
N THR A 205 14.63 -10.11 1.15
CA THR A 205 14.09 -9.12 0.19
C THR A 205 12.93 -9.65 -0.67
N PRO A 206 12.92 -10.91 -1.15
CA PRO A 206 11.76 -11.46 -1.86
C PRO A 206 10.47 -11.60 -1.03
N CYS A 207 10.55 -11.38 0.28
CA CYS A 207 9.38 -11.31 1.17
C CYS A 207 8.73 -9.92 1.19
N PHE A 208 9.39 -8.90 0.62
CA PHE A 208 8.94 -7.51 0.62
C PHE A 208 8.65 -6.99 -0.79
N ALA A 209 9.30 -7.56 -1.81
CA ALA A 209 9.22 -7.08 -3.17
C ALA A 209 9.06 -8.24 -4.17
N SER A 210 8.32 -7.97 -5.23
CA SER A 210 8.17 -8.87 -6.38
C SER A 210 8.57 -8.16 -7.68
N ASN A 211 8.83 -8.92 -8.72
CA ASN A 211 9.09 -8.34 -10.04
C ASN A 211 7.78 -8.14 -10.81
N CYS A 212 7.32 -6.88 -10.86
CA CYS A 212 6.20 -6.43 -11.67
C CYS A 212 6.62 -5.38 -12.70
N ASP A 213 7.89 -5.37 -13.13
CA ASP A 213 8.41 -4.38 -14.09
C ASP A 213 7.62 -4.39 -15.40
N ASP A 214 7.14 -5.57 -15.85
CA ASP A 214 6.25 -5.68 -17.00
C ASP A 214 4.89 -4.97 -16.83
N LEU A 215 4.40 -4.80 -15.60
CA LEU A 215 3.21 -4.00 -15.33
C LEU A 215 3.52 -2.49 -15.32
N LEU A 216 4.70 -2.11 -14.84
CA LEU A 216 5.18 -0.73 -14.91
C LEU A 216 5.35 -0.26 -16.38
N ASP A 217 5.71 -1.19 -17.28
CA ASP A 217 5.84 -0.93 -18.73
C ASP A 217 4.49 -0.69 -19.41
N LEU A 218 3.37 -1.15 -18.85
CA LEU A 218 2.02 -0.89 -19.37
C LEU A 218 1.64 0.59 -19.26
N GLY A 219 2.26 1.34 -18.33
CA GLY A 219 2.20 2.79 -18.31
C GLY A 219 1.02 3.35 -17.50
N ALA A 220 1.02 3.17 -16.18
CA ALA A 220 0.28 4.06 -15.28
C ALA A 220 1.00 5.41 -15.19
N ASP A 221 0.27 6.50 -14.93
CA ASP A 221 0.89 7.81 -14.66
C ASP A 221 1.70 7.78 -13.36
N LEU A 222 1.19 7.04 -12.37
CA LEU A 222 1.82 6.90 -11.07
C LEU A 222 1.57 5.50 -10.48
N TRP A 223 2.57 4.94 -9.81
CA TRP A 223 2.46 3.79 -8.94
C TRP A 223 2.92 4.17 -7.53
N VAL A 224 2.01 4.07 -6.55
CA VAL A 224 2.29 4.35 -5.14
C VAL A 224 2.39 3.04 -4.39
N HIS A 225 3.42 2.89 -3.54
CA HIS A 225 3.51 1.74 -2.65
C HIS A 225 4.10 2.12 -1.27
N GLY A 226 4.13 1.16 -0.34
CA GLY A 226 4.68 1.26 1.00
C GLY A 226 5.67 0.13 1.34
N HIS A 227 5.56 -0.40 2.54
CA HIS A 227 6.15 -1.63 3.06
C HIS A 227 7.66 -1.64 3.28
N THR A 228 8.46 -1.02 2.43
CA THR A 228 9.93 -1.10 2.50
C THR A 228 10.57 -0.13 3.49
N HIS A 229 9.80 0.74 4.13
CA HIS A 229 10.22 1.79 5.07
C HIS A 229 11.38 2.67 4.59
N ASP A 230 11.59 2.73 3.28
CA ASP A 230 12.51 3.65 2.61
C ASP A 230 11.75 4.47 1.57
N SER A 231 12.10 5.75 1.42
CA SER A 231 11.46 6.62 0.43
C SER A 231 12.08 6.45 -0.95
N PHE A 232 11.22 6.35 -1.97
CA PHE A 232 11.61 6.25 -3.37
C PHE A 232 10.78 7.18 -4.24
N ASP A 233 11.42 7.72 -5.27
CA ASP A 233 10.78 8.48 -6.36
C ASP A 233 11.62 8.28 -7.61
N TYR A 234 11.12 7.49 -8.57
CA TYR A 234 11.85 7.20 -9.79
C TYR A 234 10.93 6.92 -10.97
N GLN A 235 11.46 7.09 -12.18
CA GLN A 235 10.77 6.69 -13.40
C GLN A 235 11.12 5.26 -13.77
N ALA A 236 10.09 4.42 -13.94
CA ALA A 236 10.19 3.05 -14.44
C ALA A 236 9.46 2.97 -15.78
N SER A 237 10.21 3.00 -16.88
CA SER A 237 9.61 3.05 -18.22
C SER A 237 8.59 4.21 -18.31
N ARG A 238 7.31 3.92 -18.47
CA ARG A 238 6.24 4.90 -18.59
C ARG A 238 5.58 5.27 -17.26
N THR A 239 5.92 4.57 -16.18
CA THR A 239 5.30 4.73 -14.86
C THR A 239 6.26 5.42 -13.89
N ARG A 240 5.85 6.52 -13.24
CA ARG A 240 6.55 7.05 -12.07
C ARG A 240 6.18 6.22 -10.84
N VAL A 241 7.18 5.82 -10.05
CA VAL A 241 6.97 5.02 -8.83
C VAL A 241 7.35 5.85 -7.62
N ILE A 242 6.45 5.92 -6.64
CA ILE A 242 6.66 6.67 -5.40
C ILE A 242 6.38 5.78 -4.18
N CYS A 243 7.28 5.86 -3.20
CA CYS A 243 7.12 5.29 -1.87
C CYS A 243 7.46 6.37 -0.84
N ASN A 244 6.54 6.67 0.09
CA ASN A 244 6.72 7.67 1.15
C ASN A 244 6.22 7.12 2.50
N PRO A 245 6.89 6.08 3.02
CA PRO A 245 6.52 5.44 4.26
C PRO A 245 6.99 6.25 5.45
N HIS A 246 6.17 6.32 6.52
CA HIS A 246 6.61 6.85 7.80
C HIS A 246 7.59 5.87 8.48
N GLY A 247 7.24 4.60 8.54
CA GLY A 247 8.00 3.58 9.25
C GLY A 247 7.84 3.64 10.77
N TYR A 248 8.54 2.77 11.47
CA TYR A 248 8.48 2.67 12.92
C TYR A 248 9.13 3.87 13.63
N VAL A 249 8.75 4.06 14.90
CA VAL A 249 9.43 5.02 15.81
C VAL A 249 10.03 4.24 16.96
N SER A 250 11.35 4.19 17.01
CA SER A 250 12.10 3.55 18.10
C SER A 250 12.98 4.56 18.83
N GLY A 251 12.91 4.59 20.16
CA GLY A 251 13.68 5.54 20.97
C GLY A 251 13.47 7.00 20.60
N GLY A 252 12.27 7.37 20.11
CA GLY A 252 11.94 8.72 19.66
C GLY A 252 12.51 9.09 18.28
N LYS A 253 13.17 8.17 17.59
CA LYS A 253 13.73 8.37 16.25
C LYS A 253 12.84 7.68 15.22
N LEU A 254 12.57 8.40 14.13
CA LEU A 254 11.86 7.87 12.97
C LEU A 254 12.80 6.95 12.17
N GLU A 255 12.32 5.78 11.79
CA GLU A 255 13.06 4.80 11.00
C GLU A 255 13.38 5.39 9.61
N ASN A 256 12.37 5.82 8.89
CA ASN A 256 12.56 6.51 7.62
C ASN A 256 12.80 8.00 7.81
N ARG A 257 14.07 8.40 7.78
CA ARG A 257 14.47 9.81 7.91
C ARG A 257 14.12 10.67 6.69
N SER A 258 13.79 10.04 5.57
CA SER A 258 13.41 10.72 4.33
C SER A 258 11.89 10.88 4.18
N PHE A 259 11.11 10.44 5.18
CA PHE A 259 9.66 10.63 5.17
C PHE A 259 9.30 12.13 5.02
N ASN A 260 8.49 12.44 4.01
CA ASN A 260 7.96 13.77 3.80
C ASN A 260 6.47 13.81 4.16
N PRO A 261 6.06 14.38 5.31
CA PRO A 261 4.67 14.40 5.75
C PRO A 261 3.75 15.22 4.84
N ALA A 262 4.30 16.08 3.98
CA ALA A 262 3.56 16.93 3.05
C ALA A 262 3.83 16.56 1.58
N LEU A 263 4.27 15.32 1.28
CA LEU A 263 4.53 14.90 -0.10
C LEU A 263 3.26 14.97 -0.93
N ALA A 264 3.24 15.90 -1.88
CA ALA A 264 2.18 16.03 -2.85
C ALA A 264 2.73 15.89 -4.26
N VAL A 265 2.02 15.14 -5.10
CA VAL A 265 2.41 14.82 -6.47
C VAL A 265 1.27 15.15 -7.41
N ASP A 266 1.59 15.82 -8.50
CA ASP A 266 0.62 16.14 -9.55
C ASP A 266 0.56 15.00 -10.58
N VAL A 267 -0.65 14.58 -10.96
CA VAL A 267 -0.92 13.59 -12.01
C VAL A 267 -1.89 14.16 -13.05
N GLY A 268 -1.80 13.68 -14.28
CA GLY A 268 -2.56 14.20 -15.42
C GLY A 268 -1.77 15.23 -16.23
N GLN A 269 -2.30 15.59 -17.40
CA GLN A 269 -1.66 16.60 -18.26
C GLN A 269 -1.86 17.99 -17.69
N SER A 270 -0.80 18.79 -17.67
CA SER A 270 -0.96 20.24 -17.51
C SER A 270 -1.72 20.79 -18.73
N PRO A 271 -2.68 21.67 -18.53
CA PRO A 271 -3.39 22.30 -19.63
C PRO A 271 -2.46 23.10 -20.56
#